data_91916b500e716d92057a111ba2f1e8db
#
_entry.id   91916b500e716d92057a111ba2f1e8db
#
_cell.length_a   1.000
_cell.length_b   1.000
_cell.length_c   1.000
_cell.angle_alpha   90.00
_cell.angle_beta   90.00
_cell.angle_gamma   90.00
#
_symmetry.space_group_name_H-M   'P 1'
#
loop_
_entity.id
_entity.type
_entity.pdbx_description
1 polymer ?
#
loop_
_entity_poly.entity_id
_entity_poly.type
_entity_poly.pdbx_seq_one_letter_code
_entity_poly.pdbx_strand_id
1 'polypeptide(L)'
;MSASHERQPTLDAVAPRFLVGDMEQALAFYGQLGFTSPYHDEGFAIIERDRISLQFNVSDPAHEPPEGGCRVCYISVTNIEALYQQYVPTGALRSPIQATSWGTKGFWLCDPFRNILIFGESIPEEESGTPQGG
;
A
#
# COMPACT_ATOMS: atom_id res chain seq x y z
N MET A 1 10.30 42.50 -1.37
CA MET A 1 10.12 42.02 -1.38
C MET A 1 9.83 41.20 -1.20
N SER A 2 9.87 40.98 -1.07
CA SER A 2 9.64 40.39 -0.89
C SER A 2 9.12 39.32 -0.87
N ALA A 3 8.28 39.33 -0.12
CA ALA A 3 7.52 38.14 0.02
C ALA A 3 7.45 37.40 -1.20
N SER A 4 7.43 38.05 -2.21
CA SER A 4 7.37 37.39 -3.49
C SER A 4 8.53 36.45 -3.67
N HIS A 5 9.53 36.60 -2.88
CA HIS A 5 10.67 35.69 -3.00
C HIS A 5 10.49 34.47 -2.19
N GLU A 6 9.47 34.44 -1.36
CA GLU A 6 9.27 33.27 -0.57
C GLU A 6 8.68 32.21 -1.43
N ARG A 7 9.12 31.00 -1.21
CA ARG A 7 8.61 29.91 -1.98
C ARG A 7 7.17 29.65 -1.60
N GLN A 8 6.37 29.37 -2.58
CA GLN A 8 5.02 28.90 -2.34
C GLN A 8 5.09 27.56 -1.67
N PRO A 9 4.18 27.28 -0.73
CA PRO A 9 4.14 25.95 -0.15
C PRO A 9 3.75 24.92 -1.21
N THR A 10 4.33 23.74 -1.11
CA THR A 10 4.00 22.63 -2.00
C THR A 10 3.72 21.42 -1.16
N LEU A 11 2.97 20.49 -1.72
CA LEU A 11 2.74 19.19 -1.09
C LEU A 11 3.71 18.24 -1.75
N ASP A 12 4.69 17.75 -0.98
CA ASP A 12 5.83 17.06 -1.58
C ASP A 12 5.69 15.55 -1.59
N ALA A 13 4.96 15.00 -0.65
CA ALA A 13 4.86 13.56 -0.58
C ALA A 13 3.70 13.20 0.33
N VAL A 14 3.25 11.95 0.22
CA VAL A 14 2.22 11.43 1.10
C VAL A 14 2.65 10.05 1.53
N ALA A 15 2.37 9.70 2.77
CA ALA A 15 2.65 8.37 3.27
C ALA A 15 1.46 7.93 4.11
N PRO A 16 0.78 6.87 3.70
CA PRO A 16 -0.31 6.33 4.52
C PRO A 16 0.22 5.86 5.86
N ARG A 17 -0.58 6.01 6.89
CA ARG A 17 -0.20 5.59 8.22
C ARG A 17 -1.19 4.55 8.71
N PHE A 18 -0.68 3.38 9.06
CA PHE A 18 -1.48 2.27 9.52
C PHE A 18 -1.30 2.09 11.01
N LEU A 19 -2.36 1.70 11.69
CA LEU A 19 -2.25 1.28 13.08
C LEU A 19 -1.94 -0.20 13.11
N VAL A 20 -1.00 -0.56 13.96
CA VAL A 20 -0.60 -1.95 14.13
C VAL A 20 -0.61 -2.25 15.63
N GLY A 21 -0.90 -3.49 15.98
CA GLY A 21 -0.96 -3.86 17.38
C GLY A 21 0.37 -4.26 17.97
N ASP A 22 1.33 -4.56 17.12
CA ASP A 22 2.62 -5.08 17.57
C ASP A 22 3.63 -4.72 16.51
N MET A 23 4.65 -3.96 16.90
CA MET A 23 5.60 -3.45 15.92
C MET A 23 6.45 -4.57 15.31
N GLU A 24 6.89 -5.53 16.13
CA GLU A 24 7.71 -6.60 15.58
C GLU A 24 6.94 -7.44 14.60
N GLN A 25 5.68 -7.74 14.92
CA GLN A 25 4.86 -8.52 14.02
C GLN A 25 4.60 -7.76 12.73
N ALA A 26 4.36 -6.46 12.83
CA ALA A 26 4.13 -5.65 11.64
C ALA A 26 5.34 -5.62 10.74
N LEU A 27 6.52 -5.41 11.33
CA LEU A 27 7.74 -5.36 10.53
C LEU A 27 8.03 -6.69 9.88
N ALA A 28 7.76 -7.80 10.58
CA ALA A 28 7.98 -9.12 10.00
C ALA A 28 7.01 -9.37 8.85
N PHE A 29 5.75 -9.00 9.02
CA PHE A 29 4.77 -9.21 7.98
C PHE A 29 5.12 -8.44 6.72
N TYR A 30 5.42 -7.15 6.87
CA TYR A 30 5.72 -6.33 5.71
C TYR A 30 7.09 -6.64 5.14
N GLY A 31 7.99 -7.18 5.96
CA GLY A 31 9.26 -7.68 5.44
C GLY A 31 9.07 -8.79 4.44
N GLN A 32 8.08 -9.68 4.66
CA GLN A 32 7.78 -10.72 3.69
C GLN A 32 7.30 -10.14 2.37
N LEU A 33 6.71 -8.95 2.42
CA LEU A 33 6.21 -8.30 1.22
C LEU A 33 7.29 -7.47 0.51
N GLY A 34 8.52 -7.49 1.03
CA GLY A 34 9.62 -6.80 0.39
C GLY A 34 9.91 -5.42 0.93
N PHE A 35 9.26 -5.03 2.02
CA PHE A 35 9.51 -3.72 2.61
C PHE A 35 10.68 -3.79 3.57
N THR A 36 11.46 -2.72 3.62
CA THR A 36 12.52 -2.54 4.62
C THR A 36 12.14 -1.35 5.48
N SER A 37 12.76 -1.24 6.65
CA SER A 37 12.45 -0.16 7.57
C SER A 37 13.68 0.69 7.82
N PRO A 38 13.77 1.87 7.22
CA PRO A 38 14.88 2.77 7.51
C PRO A 38 14.82 3.34 8.91
N TYR A 39 13.66 3.33 9.54
CA TYR A 39 13.55 3.81 10.91
C TYR A 39 12.40 3.13 11.61
N HIS A 40 12.63 2.73 12.86
CA HIS A 40 11.51 2.30 13.70
C HIS A 40 11.92 2.41 15.17
N ASP A 41 10.91 2.57 16.00
CA ASP A 41 11.07 2.47 17.44
C ASP A 41 9.83 1.72 17.95
N GLU A 42 9.58 1.80 19.25
CA GLU A 42 8.50 1.00 19.82
C GLU A 42 7.13 1.43 19.34
N GLY A 43 6.98 2.69 18.97
CA GLY A 43 5.66 3.21 18.66
C GLY A 43 5.46 3.65 17.23
N PHE A 44 6.51 3.75 16.45
CA PHE A 44 6.43 4.33 15.12
C PHE A 44 7.44 3.67 14.20
N ALA A 45 7.09 3.53 12.94
CA ALA A 45 8.03 3.02 11.94
C ALA A 45 7.75 3.64 10.60
N ILE A 46 8.79 3.71 9.80
CA ILE A 46 8.69 4.02 8.38
C ILE A 46 9.15 2.77 7.66
N ILE A 47 8.37 2.31 6.68
CA ILE A 47 8.78 1.20 5.85
C ILE A 47 8.73 1.62 4.41
N GLU A 48 9.58 1.02 3.60
CA GLU A 48 9.72 1.41 2.21
C GLU A 48 9.96 0.22 1.32
N ARG A 49 9.40 0.28 0.13
CA ARG A 49 9.76 -0.62 -0.96
C ARG A 49 9.64 0.18 -2.24
N ASP A 50 10.71 0.16 -3.06
CA ASP A 50 10.74 0.91 -4.30
C ASP A 50 10.40 2.38 -4.01
N ARG A 51 9.34 2.90 -4.57
CA ARG A 51 8.97 4.30 -4.37
C ARG A 51 7.89 4.49 -3.34
N ILE A 52 7.51 3.42 -2.65
CA ILE A 52 6.39 3.47 -1.72
C ILE A 52 6.91 3.58 -0.30
N SER A 53 6.33 4.48 0.46
CA SER A 53 6.64 4.64 1.87
C SER A 53 5.34 4.56 2.65
N LEU A 54 5.35 3.77 3.70
CA LEU A 54 4.22 3.64 4.61
C LEU A 54 4.73 3.90 6.02
N GLN A 55 3.82 4.24 6.90
CA GLN A 55 4.17 4.47 8.29
C GLN A 55 3.30 3.60 9.18
N PHE A 56 3.87 3.20 10.31
CA PHE A 56 3.12 2.46 11.32
C PHE A 56 3.09 3.27 12.61
N ASN A 57 1.95 3.23 13.31
CA ASN A 57 1.89 3.60 14.71
C ASN A 57 1.32 2.41 15.47
N VAL A 58 1.89 2.15 16.64
CA VAL A 58 1.31 1.13 17.50
C VAL A 58 -0.05 1.64 17.97
N SER A 59 -1.02 0.75 18.06
CA SER A 59 -2.37 1.11 18.36
C SER A 59 -2.47 1.99 19.59
N ASP A 60 -3.31 2.99 19.46
CA ASP A 60 -3.64 3.91 20.54
C ASP A 60 -5.15 4.00 20.52
N PRO A 61 -5.83 3.66 21.61
CA PRO A 61 -7.28 3.66 21.58
C PRO A 61 -7.90 4.96 21.07
N ALA A 62 -7.21 6.08 21.27
CA ALA A 62 -7.74 7.36 20.81
C ALA A 62 -7.71 7.48 19.30
N HIS A 63 -6.95 6.65 18.63
CA HIS A 63 -6.78 6.75 17.17
C HIS A 63 -7.22 5.50 16.44
N GLU A 64 -7.80 4.54 17.13
CA GLU A 64 -8.24 3.33 16.45
C GLU A 64 -9.49 3.62 15.65
N PRO A 65 -9.67 2.92 14.54
CA PRO A 65 -10.87 3.14 13.75
C PRO A 65 -12.09 2.65 14.50
N PRO A 66 -13.26 3.12 14.12
CA PRO A 66 -14.49 2.61 14.70
C PRO A 66 -14.56 1.10 14.53
N GLU A 67 -15.40 0.49 15.36
CA GLU A 67 -15.59 -0.93 15.28
C GLU A 67 -15.95 -1.32 13.86
N GLY A 68 -15.29 -2.36 13.36
CA GLY A 68 -15.52 -2.80 11.99
C GLY A 68 -14.76 -2.02 10.95
N GLY A 69 -14.10 -0.94 11.34
CA GLY A 69 -13.36 -0.16 10.38
C GLY A 69 -12.05 -0.80 9.99
N CYS A 70 -11.56 -0.41 8.84
CA CYS A 70 -10.23 -0.84 8.37
C CYS A 70 -9.65 0.29 7.57
N ARG A 71 -8.34 0.25 7.39
CA ARG A 71 -7.65 1.22 6.57
C ARG A 71 -7.28 0.57 5.27
N VAL A 72 -7.37 1.35 4.20
CA VAL A 72 -7.15 0.82 2.86
C VAL A 72 -6.16 1.73 2.15
N CYS A 73 -5.23 1.13 1.44
CA CYS A 73 -4.27 1.86 0.65
C CYS A 73 -4.18 1.21 -0.72
N TYR A 74 -4.27 2.02 -1.77
CA TYR A 74 -4.12 1.53 -3.13
C TYR A 74 -2.71 1.82 -3.63
N ILE A 75 -2.06 0.83 -4.17
CA ILE A 75 -0.69 0.95 -4.64
C ILE A 75 -0.66 0.57 -6.12
N SER A 76 -0.21 1.50 -6.95
CA SER A 76 -0.03 1.23 -8.36
C SER A 76 1.25 0.45 -8.56
N VAL A 77 1.20 -0.55 -9.42
CA VAL A 77 2.29 -1.49 -9.57
C VAL A 77 2.63 -1.63 -11.05
N THR A 78 3.91 -1.84 -11.31
CA THR A 78 4.38 -2.25 -12.63
C THR A 78 4.69 -3.73 -12.56
N ASN A 79 4.19 -4.50 -13.52
CA ASN A 79 4.39 -5.94 -13.59
C ASN A 79 3.71 -6.64 -12.42
N ILE A 80 2.40 -6.47 -12.37
CA ILE A 80 1.64 -6.96 -11.23
C ILE A 80 1.63 -8.48 -11.14
N GLU A 81 1.77 -9.17 -12.26
CA GLU A 81 1.74 -10.62 -12.19
C GLU A 81 2.98 -11.18 -11.51
N ALA A 82 4.11 -10.55 -11.73
CA ALA A 82 5.32 -10.96 -11.02
C ALA A 82 5.19 -10.70 -9.52
N LEU A 83 4.58 -9.58 -9.16
CA LEU A 83 4.36 -9.29 -7.75
C LEU A 83 3.42 -10.30 -7.12
N TYR A 84 2.36 -10.65 -7.84
CA TYR A 84 1.42 -11.64 -7.35
C TYR A 84 2.17 -12.95 -7.04
N GLN A 85 3.02 -13.39 -7.96
CA GLN A 85 3.77 -14.62 -7.75
C GLN A 85 4.73 -14.51 -6.56
N GLN A 86 5.30 -13.34 -6.33
CA GLN A 86 6.13 -13.14 -5.16
C GLN A 86 5.33 -13.32 -3.88
N TYR A 87 4.08 -12.91 -3.89
CA TYR A 87 3.30 -12.86 -2.66
C TYR A 87 2.52 -14.14 -2.39
N VAL A 88 2.33 -15.00 -3.41
CA VAL A 88 1.61 -16.24 -3.21
C VAL A 88 2.18 -17.05 -2.04
N PRO A 89 3.51 -17.24 -1.93
CA PRO A 89 4.01 -18.06 -0.84
C PRO A 89 3.83 -17.47 0.54
N THR A 90 3.56 -16.18 0.64
CA THR A 90 3.44 -15.57 1.96
C THR A 90 2.14 -15.95 2.65
N GLY A 91 1.15 -16.41 1.89
CA GLY A 91 -0.16 -16.69 2.46
C GLY A 91 -0.97 -15.46 2.79
N ALA A 92 -0.51 -14.28 2.42
CA ALA A 92 -1.19 -13.04 2.80
C ALA A 92 -2.30 -12.64 1.84
N LEU A 93 -2.33 -13.21 0.65
CA LEU A 93 -3.28 -12.79 -0.37
C LEU A 93 -4.71 -13.11 0.03
N ARG A 94 -5.61 -12.21 -0.28
CA ARG A 94 -7.02 -12.40 0.01
C ARG A 94 -7.87 -12.44 -1.25
N SER A 95 -7.28 -12.27 -2.41
CA SER A 95 -8.01 -12.38 -3.65
C SER A 95 -7.11 -12.94 -4.72
N PRO A 96 -7.68 -13.57 -5.75
CA PRO A 96 -6.87 -13.89 -6.93
C PRO A 96 -6.59 -12.60 -7.68
N ILE A 97 -5.61 -12.68 -8.58
CA ILE A 97 -5.38 -11.56 -9.48
C ILE A 97 -6.51 -11.57 -10.50
N GLN A 98 -7.07 -10.41 -10.77
CA GLN A 98 -8.19 -10.34 -11.69
C GLN A 98 -8.30 -8.96 -12.29
N ALA A 99 -8.93 -8.89 -13.45
CA ALA A 99 -9.13 -7.64 -14.14
C ALA A 99 -10.41 -6.98 -13.65
N THR A 100 -10.43 -5.66 -13.68
CA THR A 100 -11.63 -4.91 -13.34
C THR A 100 -12.27 -4.38 -14.61
N SER A 101 -13.50 -3.91 -14.48
CA SER A 101 -14.19 -3.35 -15.62
C SER A 101 -13.67 -1.98 -16.01
N TRP A 102 -12.87 -1.35 -15.16
CA TRP A 102 -12.37 -0.01 -15.44
C TRP A 102 -10.92 0.00 -15.88
N GLY A 103 -10.39 -1.14 -16.29
CA GLY A 103 -9.11 -1.16 -16.98
C GLY A 103 -7.90 -1.38 -16.11
N THR A 104 -8.06 -2.02 -14.97
CA THR A 104 -6.90 -2.39 -14.15
C THR A 104 -6.93 -3.88 -13.89
N LYS A 105 -5.80 -4.38 -13.43
CA LYS A 105 -5.66 -5.77 -13.02
C LYS A 105 -5.00 -5.73 -11.65
N GLY A 106 -5.50 -6.50 -10.71
CA GLY A 106 -4.93 -6.40 -9.38
C GLY A 106 -5.41 -7.45 -8.43
N PHE A 107 -4.96 -7.31 -7.21
CA PHE A 107 -5.30 -8.20 -6.11
C PHE A 107 -5.17 -7.41 -4.82
N TRP A 108 -5.60 -8.02 -3.72
CA TRP A 108 -5.47 -7.32 -2.44
C TRP A 108 -5.09 -8.31 -1.35
N LEU A 109 -4.56 -7.76 -0.28
CA LEU A 109 -4.21 -8.52 0.89
C LEU A 109 -4.55 -7.72 2.13
N CYS A 110 -4.53 -8.39 3.26
CA CYS A 110 -4.87 -7.78 4.53
C CYS A 110 -3.77 -8.16 5.51
N ASP A 111 -3.27 -7.17 6.26
CA ASP A 111 -2.25 -7.47 7.26
C ASP A 111 -2.94 -7.99 8.53
N PRO A 112 -2.18 -8.41 9.54
CA PRO A 112 -2.79 -8.95 10.76
C PRO A 112 -3.59 -7.93 11.56
N PHE A 113 -3.52 -6.66 11.21
CA PHE A 113 -4.15 -5.59 11.97
C PHE A 113 -5.28 -4.92 11.22
N ARG A 114 -5.79 -5.60 10.17
CA ARG A 114 -6.93 -5.12 9.41
C ARG A 114 -6.62 -3.93 8.51
N ASN A 115 -5.37 -3.76 8.16
CA ASN A 115 -5.02 -2.79 7.13
C ASN A 115 -4.99 -3.52 5.78
N ILE A 116 -5.55 -2.91 4.77
CA ILE A 116 -5.74 -3.55 3.47
C ILE A 116 -4.87 -2.85 2.45
N LEU A 117 -4.11 -3.62 1.71
CA LEU A 117 -3.35 -3.13 0.58
C LEU A 117 -3.96 -3.68 -0.69
N ILE A 118 -4.31 -2.79 -1.60
CA ILE A 118 -4.80 -3.14 -2.91
C ILE A 118 -3.71 -2.79 -3.90
N PHE A 119 -3.31 -3.77 -4.70
CA PHE A 119 -2.26 -3.57 -5.70
C PHE A 119 -2.90 -3.66 -7.07
N GLY A 120 -2.58 -2.70 -7.94
CA GLY A 120 -3.19 -2.68 -9.25
C GLY A 120 -2.27 -2.13 -10.30
N GLU A 121 -2.51 -2.56 -11.52
CA GLU A 121 -1.78 -2.08 -12.67
C GLU A 121 -2.76 -1.77 -13.78
N SER A 122 -2.57 -0.63 -14.43
CA SER A 122 -3.42 -0.29 -15.57
C SER A 122 -3.14 -1.25 -16.70
N ILE A 123 -4.19 -1.70 -17.36
CA ILE A 123 -4.08 -2.60 -18.49
C ILE A 123 -4.12 -1.75 -19.75
N PRO A 124 -3.11 -1.86 -20.60
CA PRO A 124 -3.17 -1.14 -21.87
C PRO A 124 -4.42 -1.53 -22.64
N GLU A 125 -4.92 -0.61 -23.43
CA GLU A 125 -6.16 -0.82 -24.10
C GLU A 125 -6.14 -2.05 -24.99
N GLU A 126 -5.05 -2.25 -25.70
CA GLU A 126 -4.97 -3.39 -26.57
C GLU A 126 -4.89 -4.69 -25.80
N GLU A 127 -4.44 -4.65 -24.55
CA GLU A 127 -4.36 -5.87 -23.76
C GLU A 127 -5.60 -6.09 -22.96
N SER A 128 -6.45 -5.09 -22.86
CA SER A 128 -7.66 -5.25 -22.07
C SER A 128 -8.65 -6.16 -22.76
N GLY A 129 -8.41 -6.45 -24.01
CA GLY A 129 -9.31 -7.31 -24.74
C GLY A 129 -10.51 -6.62 -25.27
N THR A 130 -10.63 -5.39 -25.06
CA THR A 130 -11.75 -4.69 -25.57
C THR A 130 -11.56 -4.56 -26.98
N PRO A 131 -12.37 -5.08 -27.64
CA PRO A 131 -12.18 -5.00 -29.02
C PRO A 131 -12.33 -3.65 -29.36
N GLN A 132 -11.99 -2.99 -28.99
CA GLN A 132 -12.12 -1.95 -29.29
C GLN A 132 -11.91 -1.71 -30.15
N GLY A 133 -12.03 -1.57 -30.16
CA GLY A 133 -11.95 -1.34 -30.78
C GLY A 133 -11.99 -1.87 -31.28
N GLY A 134 -12.02 -2.09 -31.10
CA GLY A 134 -11.90 -2.69 -31.70
C GLY A 134 -11.89 -2.58 -31.51
#